data_e5ef4b22f8368c0815bc47d3ebf41a03
#
_entry.id   e5ef4b22f8368c0815bc47d3ebf41a03
#
_cell.length_a   1.000
_cell.length_b   1.000
_cell.length_c   1.000
_cell.angle_alpha   90.00
_cell.angle_beta   90.00
_cell.angle_gamma   90.00
#
_symmetry.space_group_name_H-M   'P 1'
#
loop_
_entity.id
_entity.type
_entity.pdbx_description
1 polymer ?
#
loop_
_entity_poly.entity_id
_entity_poly.type
_entity_poly.pdbx_seq_one_letter_code
_entity_poly.pdbx_strand_id
1 'polypeptide(L)'
;MNKLLSHYSNATTDIEFAFPFGWGELWGIADRTNFDLKQHMEYSKEDMNYLDPETNEKYIPYCIEPSLGADRVTLAFLCNSYFEEEVAEGDIRTVLKLHPALAPYKVAVLPLSKKLSEKADEVYTELSKYFMCDYDEAGSIGKRYRREDEIGTPYCVTVDFDTLEDGCVTVRDRDTMEQIRIKIEDVKKYVEEKLEF
;
A
#
# COMPACT_ATOMS: atom_id res chain seq x y z
N MET A 1 29.91 -10.38 -14.04
CA MET A 1 30.84 -9.73 -13.11
C MET A 1 30.93 -10.61 -11.87
N ASN A 2 32.09 -11.11 -11.50
CA ASN A 2 32.24 -11.81 -10.21
C ASN A 2 32.12 -10.73 -9.10
N LYS A 3 30.97 -10.62 -8.47
CA LYS A 3 30.83 -9.84 -7.22
C LYS A 3 31.74 -10.53 -6.20
N LEU A 4 32.72 -9.83 -5.64
CA LEU A 4 33.45 -10.29 -4.49
C LEU A 4 32.46 -10.45 -3.34
N LEU A 5 32.24 -11.70 -2.91
CA LEU A 5 31.40 -11.98 -1.74
C LEU A 5 32.03 -11.32 -0.50
N SER A 6 31.21 -10.85 0.41
CA SER A 6 31.66 -10.41 1.73
C SER A 6 32.29 -11.58 2.49
N HIS A 7 33.27 -11.29 3.36
CA HIS A 7 34.02 -12.31 4.10
C HIS A 7 33.16 -13.21 5.01
N TYR A 8 31.94 -12.78 5.31
CA TYR A 8 30.96 -13.50 6.13
C TYR A 8 29.91 -14.25 5.29
N SER A 9 29.92 -14.12 3.94
CA SER A 9 28.88 -14.66 3.07
C SER A 9 29.44 -15.76 2.19
N ASN A 10 28.74 -16.88 2.12
CA ASN A 10 29.01 -18.00 1.20
C ASN A 10 28.31 -17.79 -0.16
N ALA A 11 27.15 -17.17 -0.14
CA ALA A 11 26.37 -16.82 -1.34
C ALA A 11 25.53 -15.57 -1.10
N THR A 12 25.28 -14.79 -2.16
CA THR A 12 24.40 -13.63 -2.11
C THR A 12 23.60 -13.55 -3.41
N THR A 13 22.29 -13.30 -3.28
CA THR A 13 21.38 -13.04 -4.39
C THR A 13 20.70 -11.70 -4.18
N ASP A 14 20.73 -10.84 -5.19
CA ASP A 14 20.03 -9.55 -5.16
C ASP A 14 18.78 -9.65 -6.04
N ILE A 15 17.68 -9.09 -5.55
CA ILE A 15 16.50 -8.80 -6.34
C ILE A 15 16.57 -7.32 -6.72
N GLU A 16 16.52 -7.03 -8.01
CA GLU A 16 16.62 -5.68 -8.55
C GLU A 16 15.27 -5.22 -9.10
N PHE A 17 15.00 -3.93 -9.02
CA PHE A 17 13.83 -3.27 -9.58
C PHE A 17 14.27 -2.24 -10.63
N ALA A 18 13.51 -2.16 -11.72
CA ALA A 18 13.72 -1.16 -12.78
C ALA A 18 13.09 0.16 -12.37
N PHE A 19 13.83 0.97 -11.61
CA PHE A 19 13.42 2.33 -11.24
C PHE A 19 13.48 3.27 -12.46
N PRO A 20 12.80 4.43 -12.42
CA PRO A 20 12.90 5.43 -13.50
C PRO A 20 14.32 5.90 -13.80
N PHE A 21 15.23 5.80 -12.84
CA PHE A 21 16.66 6.17 -12.95
C PHE A 21 17.56 4.97 -13.29
N GLY A 22 17.00 3.78 -13.56
CA GLY A 22 17.73 2.55 -13.91
C GLY A 22 17.56 1.42 -12.91
N TRP A 23 18.22 0.28 -13.20
CA TRP A 23 18.21 -0.89 -12.33
C TRP A 23 18.87 -0.58 -10.99
N GLY A 24 18.24 -0.98 -9.92
CA GLY A 24 18.73 -0.81 -8.56
C GLY A 24 18.30 -1.96 -7.65
N GLU A 25 19.18 -2.31 -6.72
CA GLU A 25 18.90 -3.33 -5.72
C GLU A 25 17.68 -2.93 -4.88
N LEU A 26 16.73 -3.86 -4.78
CA LEU A 26 15.53 -3.75 -3.94
C LEU A 26 15.68 -4.59 -2.69
N TRP A 27 16.23 -5.80 -2.82
CA TRP A 27 16.30 -6.78 -1.76
C TRP A 27 17.56 -7.64 -1.93
N GLY A 28 18.37 -7.74 -0.87
CA GLY A 28 19.50 -8.65 -0.80
C GLY A 28 19.18 -9.87 0.05
N ILE A 29 19.63 -11.06 -0.39
CA ILE A 29 19.49 -12.31 0.36
C ILE A 29 20.87 -12.93 0.45
N ALA A 30 21.41 -13.06 1.67
CA ALA A 30 22.75 -13.58 1.92
C ALA A 30 22.73 -14.86 2.75
N ASP A 31 23.49 -15.88 2.31
CA ASP A 31 23.91 -16.98 3.17
C ASP A 31 25.12 -16.52 3.99
N ARG A 32 24.91 -16.15 5.23
CA ARG A 32 25.92 -15.64 6.17
C ARG A 32 26.63 -16.74 6.94
N THR A 33 26.38 -17.98 6.59
CA THR A 33 26.91 -19.14 7.32
C THR A 33 26.57 -19.07 8.81
N ASN A 34 27.43 -19.60 9.65
CA ASN A 34 27.34 -19.47 11.12
C ASN A 34 28.18 -18.31 11.67
N PHE A 35 28.63 -17.38 10.82
CA PHE A 35 29.54 -16.30 11.19
C PHE A 35 28.99 -15.44 12.33
N ASP A 36 27.76 -14.92 12.17
CA ASP A 36 27.17 -13.99 13.12
C ASP A 36 26.96 -14.66 14.50
N LEU A 37 26.39 -15.87 14.52
CA LEU A 37 26.15 -16.58 15.77
C LEU A 37 27.45 -16.93 16.49
N LYS A 38 28.50 -17.31 15.75
CA LYS A 38 29.84 -17.51 16.36
C LYS A 38 30.37 -16.24 17.01
N GLN A 39 30.27 -15.09 16.32
CA GLN A 39 30.69 -13.81 16.90
C GLN A 39 29.89 -13.45 18.14
N HIS A 40 28.57 -13.60 18.08
CA HIS A 40 27.70 -13.35 19.21
C HIS A 40 28.04 -14.24 20.42
N MET A 41 28.24 -15.54 20.20
CA MET A 41 28.65 -16.48 21.25
C MET A 41 30.01 -16.10 21.86
N GLU A 42 30.97 -15.68 21.02
CA GLU A 42 32.30 -15.30 21.46
C GLU A 42 32.26 -14.07 22.38
N TYR A 43 31.49 -13.05 22.04
CA TYR A 43 31.42 -11.80 22.79
C TYR A 43 30.46 -11.84 23.98
N SER A 44 29.26 -12.41 23.81
CA SER A 44 28.24 -12.48 24.87
C SER A 44 28.48 -13.59 25.90
N LYS A 45 29.22 -14.64 25.50
CA LYS A 45 29.40 -15.92 26.23
C LYS A 45 28.11 -16.73 26.38
N GLU A 46 27.03 -16.35 25.64
CA GLU A 46 25.77 -17.09 25.63
C GLU A 46 25.82 -18.23 24.59
N ASP A 47 25.23 -19.37 24.92
CA ASP A 47 25.12 -20.53 24.01
C ASP A 47 24.00 -20.34 23.01
N MET A 48 24.35 -20.19 21.71
CA MET A 48 23.41 -20.03 20.59
C MET A 48 23.39 -21.26 19.67
N ASN A 49 23.83 -22.42 20.18
CA ASN A 49 23.69 -23.67 19.44
C ASN A 49 22.21 -24.09 19.35
N TYR A 50 21.86 -24.63 18.21
CA TYR A 50 20.59 -25.31 18.00
C TYR A 50 20.75 -26.81 18.33
N LEU A 51 19.80 -27.36 19.07
CA LEU A 51 19.67 -28.80 19.29
C LEU A 51 18.61 -29.35 18.31
N ASP A 52 19.02 -30.16 17.38
CA ASP A 52 18.10 -30.82 16.47
C ASP A 52 17.28 -31.89 17.21
N PRO A 53 15.96 -31.77 17.26
CA PRO A 53 15.11 -32.72 18.01
C PRO A 53 15.01 -34.10 17.35
N GLU A 54 15.32 -34.21 16.04
CA GLU A 54 15.26 -35.49 15.33
C GLU A 54 16.56 -36.30 15.49
N THR A 55 17.71 -35.62 15.33
CA THR A 55 19.03 -36.26 15.37
C THR A 55 19.66 -36.17 16.74
N ASN A 56 19.20 -35.30 17.62
CA ASN A 56 19.80 -34.96 18.92
C ASN A 56 21.23 -34.41 18.79
N GLU A 57 21.58 -33.87 17.61
CA GLU A 57 22.86 -33.20 17.36
C GLU A 57 22.77 -31.72 17.74
N LYS A 58 23.91 -31.23 18.28
CA LYS A 58 24.04 -29.82 18.64
C LYS A 58 24.99 -29.12 17.72
N TYR A 59 24.56 -28.06 17.04
CA TYR A 59 25.38 -27.32 16.08
C TYR A 59 25.02 -25.82 16.07
N ILE A 60 25.92 -24.98 15.52
CA ILE A 60 25.66 -23.57 15.26
C ILE A 60 24.99 -23.46 13.89
N PRO A 61 23.72 -23.08 13.78
CA PRO A 61 23.01 -23.01 12.51
C PRO A 61 23.57 -21.92 11.58
N TYR A 62 23.31 -22.08 10.30
CA TYR A 62 23.55 -21.04 9.30
C TYR A 62 22.42 -20.02 9.34
N CYS A 63 22.78 -18.77 9.10
CA CYS A 63 21.82 -17.66 9.01
C CYS A 63 21.62 -17.28 7.55
N ILE A 64 20.39 -17.35 7.07
CA ILE A 64 19.99 -16.77 5.79
C ILE A 64 19.34 -15.42 6.11
N GLU A 65 19.97 -14.36 5.62
CA GLU A 65 19.54 -12.97 5.88
C GLU A 65 18.85 -12.38 4.65
N PRO A 66 17.53 -12.29 4.61
CA PRO A 66 16.84 -11.39 3.70
C PRO A 66 16.86 -9.97 4.27
N SER A 67 17.29 -8.99 3.46
CA SER A 67 17.40 -7.60 3.88
C SER A 67 16.85 -6.66 2.81
N LEU A 68 15.93 -5.79 3.19
CA LEU A 68 15.36 -4.78 2.29
C LEU A 68 15.19 -3.43 3.00
N GLY A 69 15.32 -2.34 2.26
CA GLY A 69 15.08 -0.99 2.76
C GLY A 69 13.62 -0.58 2.60
N ALA A 70 12.96 -0.21 3.71
CA ALA A 70 11.56 0.21 3.69
C ALA A 70 11.29 1.39 2.72
N ASP A 71 12.15 2.40 2.70
CA ASP A 71 12.03 3.55 1.81
C ASP A 71 12.15 3.16 0.34
N ARG A 72 13.09 2.25 0.04
CA ARG A 72 13.32 1.78 -1.33
C ARG A 72 12.15 0.92 -1.84
N VAL A 73 11.59 0.07 -0.98
CA VAL A 73 10.38 -0.69 -1.28
C VAL A 73 9.18 0.24 -1.49
N THR A 74 9.00 1.23 -0.63
CA THR A 74 7.95 2.24 -0.79
C THR A 74 8.09 2.96 -2.14
N LEU A 75 9.31 3.39 -2.52
CA LEU A 75 9.57 4.01 -3.81
C LEU A 75 9.22 3.06 -4.98
N ALA A 76 9.56 1.78 -4.87
CA ALA A 76 9.23 0.80 -5.91
C ALA A 76 7.72 0.66 -6.08
N PHE A 77 6.94 0.59 -4.99
CA PHE A 77 5.48 0.58 -5.05
C PHE A 77 4.91 1.84 -5.69
N LEU A 78 5.41 3.02 -5.33
CA LEU A 78 4.99 4.29 -5.93
C LEU A 78 5.30 4.33 -7.43
N CYS A 79 6.52 3.95 -7.84
CA CYS A 79 6.90 3.90 -9.26
C CYS A 79 6.06 2.91 -10.06
N ASN A 80 5.75 1.74 -9.48
CA ASN A 80 4.95 0.71 -10.14
C ASN A 80 3.47 1.08 -10.24
N SER A 81 2.99 1.95 -9.36
CA SER A 81 1.58 2.33 -9.27
C SER A 81 1.25 3.66 -9.95
N TYR A 82 2.26 4.40 -10.43
CA TYR A 82 2.06 5.66 -11.14
C TYR A 82 1.68 5.42 -12.58
N PHE A 83 0.55 5.96 -13.00
CA PHE A 83 0.05 5.89 -14.38
C PHE A 83 -0.45 7.24 -14.85
N GLU A 84 -0.28 7.48 -16.15
CA GLU A 84 -0.94 8.55 -16.90
C GLU A 84 -1.86 7.90 -17.93
N GLU A 85 -3.15 8.22 -17.87
CA GLU A 85 -4.18 7.61 -18.70
C GLU A 85 -4.92 8.68 -19.49
N GLU A 86 -4.99 8.51 -20.80
CA GLU A 86 -5.83 9.35 -21.64
C GLU A 86 -7.27 8.84 -21.57
N VAL A 87 -8.15 9.59 -20.90
CA VAL A 87 -9.56 9.23 -20.68
C VAL A 87 -10.49 9.82 -21.76
N ALA A 88 -10.02 10.86 -22.46
CA ALA A 88 -10.61 11.44 -23.64
C ALA A 88 -9.50 12.15 -24.43
N GLU A 89 -9.76 12.52 -25.70
CA GLU A 89 -8.78 13.21 -26.53
C GLU A 89 -8.23 14.47 -25.82
N GLY A 90 -6.94 14.42 -25.50
CA GLY A 90 -6.24 15.49 -24.78
C GLY A 90 -6.55 15.63 -23.29
N ASP A 91 -7.35 14.74 -22.70
CA ASP A 91 -7.62 14.71 -21.26
C ASP A 91 -6.85 13.57 -20.59
N ILE A 92 -5.70 13.91 -20.03
CA ILE A 92 -4.82 12.96 -19.33
C ILE A 92 -5.17 12.96 -17.83
N ARG A 93 -5.39 11.75 -17.30
CA ARG A 93 -5.57 11.48 -15.89
C ARG A 93 -4.30 10.91 -15.29
N THR A 94 -3.74 11.58 -14.29
CA THR A 94 -2.71 10.99 -13.43
C THR A 94 -3.39 10.17 -12.35
N VAL A 95 -2.94 8.94 -12.15
CA VAL A 95 -3.52 8.04 -11.15
C VAL A 95 -2.44 7.19 -10.46
N LEU A 96 -2.53 7.10 -9.15
CA LEU A 96 -1.66 6.24 -8.34
C LEU A 96 -2.43 4.95 -8.00
N LYS A 97 -2.22 3.89 -8.81
CA LYS A 97 -2.92 2.60 -8.70
C LYS A 97 -2.32 1.68 -7.64
N LEU A 98 -2.15 2.20 -6.42
CA LEU A 98 -1.80 1.35 -5.29
C LEU A 98 -2.91 0.32 -5.03
N HIS A 99 -2.52 -0.89 -4.60
CA HIS A 99 -3.50 -1.84 -4.05
C HIS A 99 -4.34 -1.12 -2.98
N PRO A 100 -5.66 -1.30 -2.94
CA PRO A 100 -6.53 -0.56 -2.00
C PRO A 100 -6.07 -0.63 -0.54
N ALA A 101 -5.56 -1.80 -0.11
CA ALA A 101 -5.01 -1.96 1.24
C ALA A 101 -3.74 -1.13 1.51
N LEU A 102 -3.00 -0.71 0.48
CA LEU A 102 -1.77 0.11 0.60
C LEU A 102 -2.04 1.61 0.41
N ALA A 103 -3.20 2.00 -0.13
CA ALA A 103 -3.55 3.40 -0.33
C ALA A 103 -3.57 4.16 1.01
N PRO A 104 -3.03 5.41 1.08
CA PRO A 104 -3.03 6.22 2.31
C PRO A 104 -4.45 6.46 2.85
N TYR A 105 -5.33 6.95 1.99
CA TYR A 105 -6.77 7.04 2.27
C TYR A 105 -7.49 5.88 1.59
N LYS A 106 -8.45 5.28 2.27
CA LYS A 106 -9.28 4.19 1.73
C LYS A 106 -10.51 4.73 1.03
N VAL A 107 -11.03 5.82 1.58
CA VAL A 107 -12.27 6.46 1.13
C VAL A 107 -12.09 7.97 1.15
N ALA A 108 -12.63 8.65 0.13
CA ALA A 108 -12.83 10.10 0.16
C ALA A 108 -14.32 10.41 0.14
N VAL A 109 -14.78 11.28 1.03
CA VAL A 109 -16.19 11.74 1.08
C VAL A 109 -16.32 13.11 0.42
N LEU A 110 -17.14 13.17 -0.63
CA LEU A 110 -17.22 14.31 -1.54
C LEU A 110 -18.66 14.81 -1.63
N PRO A 111 -19.05 15.89 -0.92
CA PRO A 111 -20.39 16.47 -1.09
C PRO A 111 -20.53 17.11 -2.48
N LEU A 112 -21.55 16.76 -3.26
CA LEU A 112 -21.78 17.34 -4.59
C LEU A 112 -21.94 18.87 -4.54
N SER A 113 -22.47 19.39 -3.45
CA SER A 113 -22.67 20.81 -3.20
C SER A 113 -22.39 21.14 -1.73
N LYS A 114 -21.96 22.35 -1.44
CA LYS A 114 -21.79 22.86 -0.05
C LYS A 114 -23.06 22.77 0.81
N LYS A 115 -24.24 22.73 0.19
CA LYS A 115 -25.49 22.53 0.91
C LYS A 115 -25.65 21.13 1.52
N LEU A 116 -24.79 20.20 1.09
CA LEU A 116 -24.78 18.82 1.54
C LEU A 116 -23.62 18.55 2.53
N SER A 117 -22.85 19.59 2.91
CA SER A 117 -21.68 19.42 3.78
C SER A 117 -22.05 18.80 5.12
N GLU A 118 -23.18 19.16 5.72
CA GLU A 118 -23.63 18.56 6.99
C GLU A 118 -23.85 17.05 6.86
N LYS A 119 -24.56 16.62 5.79
CA LYS A 119 -24.77 15.18 5.54
C LYS A 119 -23.49 14.44 5.17
N ALA A 120 -22.62 15.07 4.40
CA ALA A 120 -21.32 14.51 4.05
C ALA A 120 -20.41 14.36 5.28
N ASP A 121 -20.46 15.29 6.20
CA ASP A 121 -19.70 15.27 7.46
C ASP A 121 -20.17 14.12 8.38
N GLU A 122 -21.48 13.83 8.41
CA GLU A 122 -22.03 12.65 9.09
C GLU A 122 -21.43 11.36 8.50
N VAL A 123 -21.45 11.24 7.16
CA VAL A 123 -20.91 10.07 6.44
C VAL A 123 -19.41 9.93 6.66
N TYR A 124 -18.66 11.03 6.57
CA TYR A 124 -17.22 11.07 6.84
C TYR A 124 -16.91 10.64 8.27
N THR A 125 -17.62 11.19 9.25
CA THR A 125 -17.42 10.86 10.67
C THR A 125 -17.69 9.38 10.94
N GLU A 126 -18.71 8.80 10.31
CA GLU A 126 -19.01 7.38 10.47
C GLU A 126 -17.93 6.48 9.84
N LEU A 127 -17.53 6.76 8.60
CA LEU A 127 -16.51 5.96 7.89
C LEU A 127 -15.13 6.10 8.52
N SER A 128 -14.78 7.26 9.06
CA SER A 128 -13.51 7.55 9.72
C SER A 128 -13.27 6.72 10.99
N LYS A 129 -14.30 6.09 11.54
CA LYS A 129 -14.15 5.12 12.64
C LYS A 129 -13.47 3.82 12.22
N TYR A 130 -13.47 3.51 10.92
CA TYR A 130 -13.03 2.24 10.37
C TYR A 130 -11.87 2.39 9.38
N PHE A 131 -11.80 3.52 8.67
CA PHE A 131 -10.84 3.77 7.59
C PHE A 131 -10.14 5.11 7.76
N MET A 132 -8.95 5.22 7.18
CA MET A 132 -8.36 6.53 6.89
C MET A 132 -9.16 7.14 5.74
N CYS A 133 -9.88 8.23 6.05
CA CYS A 133 -10.73 8.94 5.10
C CYS A 133 -10.19 10.32 4.79
N ASP A 134 -10.39 10.79 3.55
CA ASP A 134 -10.26 12.19 3.17
C ASP A 134 -11.64 12.82 2.98
N TYR A 135 -11.70 14.15 3.05
CA TYR A 135 -12.89 14.96 2.84
C TYR A 135 -12.57 16.17 1.99
N ASP A 136 -13.20 16.29 0.83
CA ASP A 136 -12.95 17.40 -0.08
C ASP A 136 -14.25 18.00 -0.63
N GLU A 137 -14.42 19.30 -0.42
CA GLU A 137 -15.54 20.10 -0.95
C GLU A 137 -15.09 21.24 -1.89
N ALA A 138 -13.78 21.29 -2.22
CA ALA A 138 -13.20 22.39 -2.96
C ALA A 138 -13.28 22.21 -4.48
N GLY A 139 -13.95 23.13 -5.17
CA GLY A 139 -14.07 23.12 -6.63
C GLY A 139 -15.14 22.15 -7.17
N SER A 140 -15.05 21.78 -8.46
CA SER A 140 -16.01 20.86 -9.07
C SER A 140 -15.73 19.42 -8.68
N ILE A 141 -16.78 18.58 -8.71
CA ILE A 141 -16.66 17.15 -8.37
C ILE A 141 -15.62 16.43 -9.24
N GLY A 142 -15.53 16.75 -10.53
CA GLY A 142 -14.54 16.17 -11.43
C GLY A 142 -13.10 16.48 -11.01
N LYS A 143 -12.83 17.72 -10.54
CA LYS A 143 -11.50 18.09 -10.03
C LYS A 143 -11.16 17.37 -8.73
N ARG A 144 -12.15 17.13 -7.88
CA ARG A 144 -11.97 16.36 -6.65
C ARG A 144 -11.64 14.90 -6.95
N TYR A 145 -12.37 14.26 -7.85
CA TYR A 145 -12.02 12.90 -8.31
C TYR A 145 -10.58 12.82 -8.83
N ARG A 146 -10.12 13.84 -9.59
CA ARG A 146 -8.73 13.87 -10.10
C ARG A 146 -7.70 13.95 -8.96
N ARG A 147 -7.93 14.76 -7.94
CA ARG A 147 -7.03 14.81 -6.77
C ARG A 147 -6.99 13.48 -6.02
N GLU A 148 -8.13 12.83 -5.85
CA GLU A 148 -8.19 11.52 -5.21
C GLU A 148 -7.52 10.44 -6.06
N ASP A 149 -7.66 10.50 -7.38
CA ASP A 149 -6.94 9.60 -8.29
C ASP A 149 -5.41 9.79 -8.16
N GLU A 150 -4.93 11.05 -8.09
CA GLU A 150 -3.51 11.40 -7.97
C GLU A 150 -2.87 10.89 -6.68
N ILE A 151 -3.58 10.95 -5.54
CA ILE A 151 -3.08 10.44 -4.24
C ILE A 151 -3.37 8.96 -4.02
N GLY A 152 -4.13 8.34 -4.93
CA GLY A 152 -4.37 6.91 -4.94
C GLY A 152 -5.53 6.42 -4.07
N THR A 153 -6.47 7.29 -3.68
CA THR A 153 -7.67 6.90 -2.94
C THR A 153 -8.55 5.97 -3.78
N PRO A 154 -8.78 4.70 -3.38
CA PRO A 154 -9.46 3.73 -4.23
C PRO A 154 -10.95 4.00 -4.40
N TYR A 155 -11.63 4.59 -3.40
CA TYR A 155 -13.07 4.78 -3.41
C TYR A 155 -13.46 6.20 -3.04
N CYS A 156 -14.23 6.86 -3.93
CA CYS A 156 -14.83 8.16 -3.65
C CYS A 156 -16.32 8.00 -3.40
N VAL A 157 -16.76 8.42 -2.23
CA VAL A 157 -18.16 8.41 -1.79
C VAL A 157 -18.76 9.79 -2.00
N THR A 158 -19.63 9.93 -3.00
CA THR A 158 -20.28 11.19 -3.31
C THR A 158 -21.66 11.27 -2.64
N VAL A 159 -21.84 12.31 -1.86
CA VAL A 159 -23.13 12.68 -1.24
C VAL A 159 -23.81 13.68 -2.15
N ASP A 160 -24.98 13.33 -2.68
CA ASP A 160 -25.80 14.12 -3.59
C ASP A 160 -27.15 14.51 -2.96
N PHE A 161 -28.01 15.21 -3.70
CA PHE A 161 -29.31 15.64 -3.17
C PHE A 161 -30.27 14.49 -2.95
N ASP A 162 -30.19 13.43 -3.79
CA ASP A 162 -31.04 12.25 -3.64
C ASP A 162 -30.66 11.46 -2.38
N THR A 163 -29.40 11.60 -1.90
CA THR A 163 -28.94 11.01 -0.64
C THR A 163 -29.79 11.43 0.57
N LEU A 164 -30.35 12.65 0.54
CA LEU A 164 -31.23 13.16 1.63
C LEU A 164 -32.57 12.43 1.65
N GLU A 165 -33.02 11.89 0.51
CA GLU A 165 -34.32 11.25 0.35
C GLU A 165 -34.22 9.72 0.53
N ASP A 166 -33.21 9.10 -0.11
CA ASP A 166 -33.11 7.63 -0.20
C ASP A 166 -32.04 7.00 0.72
N GLY A 167 -31.22 7.84 1.38
CA GLY A 167 -30.12 7.37 2.24
C GLY A 167 -29.00 6.63 1.50
N CYS A 168 -28.92 6.80 0.16
CA CYS A 168 -27.89 6.17 -0.66
C CYS A 168 -26.82 7.19 -1.07
N VAL A 169 -25.64 6.70 -1.35
CA VAL A 169 -24.50 7.47 -1.86
C VAL A 169 -23.96 6.82 -3.14
N THR A 170 -23.27 7.61 -3.94
CA THR A 170 -22.58 7.10 -5.12
C THR A 170 -21.13 6.77 -4.75
N VAL A 171 -20.72 5.52 -4.93
CA VAL A 171 -19.33 5.09 -4.75
C VAL A 171 -18.68 4.94 -6.13
N ARG A 172 -17.59 5.69 -6.35
CA ARG A 172 -16.77 5.62 -7.57
C ARG A 172 -15.51 4.85 -7.28
N ASP A 173 -15.23 3.87 -8.12
CA ASP A 173 -13.97 3.13 -8.13
C ASP A 173 -12.90 3.92 -8.91
N ARG A 174 -11.70 4.06 -8.33
CA ARG A 174 -10.55 4.78 -8.92
C ARG A 174 -10.09 4.15 -10.23
N ASP A 175 -9.98 2.83 -10.26
CA ASP A 175 -9.30 2.13 -11.36
C ASP A 175 -10.20 2.00 -12.59
N THR A 176 -11.47 1.69 -12.39
CA THR A 176 -12.45 1.52 -13.46
C THR A 176 -13.22 2.79 -13.80
N MET A 177 -13.25 3.77 -12.88
CA MET A 177 -14.14 4.96 -12.89
C MET A 177 -15.64 4.62 -12.86
N GLU A 178 -15.99 3.36 -12.69
CA GLU A 178 -17.37 2.95 -12.53
C GLU A 178 -17.98 3.51 -11.25
N GLN A 179 -19.27 3.79 -11.31
CA GLN A 179 -20.01 4.34 -10.18
C GLN A 179 -21.20 3.43 -9.89
N ILE A 180 -21.35 3.11 -8.62
CA ILE A 180 -22.50 2.36 -8.11
C ILE A 180 -23.23 3.19 -7.04
N ARG A 181 -24.55 3.00 -6.94
CA ARG A 181 -25.34 3.62 -5.89
C ARG A 181 -25.69 2.58 -4.84
N ILE A 182 -25.28 2.82 -3.58
CA ILE A 182 -25.51 1.91 -2.45
C ILE A 182 -25.95 2.70 -1.23
N LYS A 183 -26.55 2.02 -0.26
CA LYS A 183 -26.93 2.64 1.01
C LYS A 183 -25.69 3.03 1.81
N ILE A 184 -25.79 4.13 2.58
CA ILE A 184 -24.71 4.59 3.46
C ILE A 184 -24.28 3.48 4.42
N GLU A 185 -25.23 2.71 4.97
CA GLU A 185 -24.95 1.60 5.90
C GLU A 185 -24.14 0.46 5.27
N ASP A 186 -24.20 0.28 3.95
CA ASP A 186 -23.49 -0.79 3.22
C ASP A 186 -22.09 -0.38 2.76
N VAL A 187 -21.73 0.91 2.78
CA VAL A 187 -20.44 1.42 2.30
C VAL A 187 -19.28 0.78 3.02
N LYS A 188 -19.38 0.67 4.36
CA LYS A 188 -18.33 0.05 5.18
C LYS A 188 -18.02 -1.37 4.69
N LYS A 189 -19.05 -2.20 4.59
CA LYS A 189 -18.89 -3.60 4.15
C LYS A 189 -18.34 -3.68 2.73
N TYR A 190 -18.86 -2.85 1.81
CA TYR A 190 -18.37 -2.80 0.44
C TYR A 190 -16.87 -2.49 0.36
N VAL A 191 -16.40 -1.52 1.15
CA VAL A 191 -14.98 -1.16 1.18
C VAL A 191 -14.14 -2.27 1.83
N GLU A 192 -14.58 -2.85 2.97
CA GLU A 192 -13.87 -3.93 3.66
C GLU A 192 -13.61 -5.13 2.73
N GLU A 193 -14.63 -5.57 1.97
CA GLU A 193 -14.51 -6.68 1.01
C GLU A 193 -13.48 -6.41 -0.12
N LYS A 194 -13.22 -5.13 -0.42
CA LYS A 194 -12.29 -4.70 -1.47
C LYS A 194 -10.87 -4.42 -0.96
N LEU A 195 -10.66 -4.36 0.35
CA LEU A 195 -9.34 -4.15 0.95
C LEU A 195 -8.57 -5.45 1.18
N GLU A 196 -9.21 -6.60 1.04
CA GLU A 196 -8.57 -7.90 1.19
C GLU A 196 -7.53 -8.14 0.07
N PHE A 197 -6.41 -8.81 0.42
CA PHE A 197 -5.36 -9.23 -0.51
C PHE A 197 -5.72 -10.53 -1.20
#